data_12f38282cbd647faa611c9379a8de427
#
_entry.id   12f38282cbd647faa611c9379a8de427
#
_cell.length_a   1.000
_cell.length_b   1.000
_cell.length_c   1.000
_cell.angle_alpha   90.00
_cell.angle_beta   90.00
_cell.angle_gamma   90.00
#
_symmetry.space_group_name_H-M   'P 1'
#
loop_
_entity.id
_entity.type
_entity.pdbx_description
1 polymer ?
#
loop_
_entity_poly.entity_id
_entity_poly.type
_entity_poly.pdbx_seq_one_letter_code
_entity_poly.pdbx_strand_id
1 'polypeptide(L)'
;LSLHDALPILMDLGERLKNSKLIEKAASIAVRTAEYGWDQKYGGIFYFLDRKGYPPQQLEWDQKLWWVHIESLIAMLKGYQLTGSEECLRWFGRIHEYTWEHFKDREYPEWFGYLNRQGEVLLPLKGGKWKGCFHVPRGLYKCWKTLEKLA
;
A
#
# COMPACT_ATOMS: atom_id res chain seq x y z
N LEU A 1 -1.46 3.30 -14.19
CA LEU A 1 -0.69 2.78 -13.05
C LEU A 1 -0.49 3.88 -12.02
N SER A 2 -0.98 3.64 -10.81
CA SER A 2 -0.67 4.54 -9.70
C SER A 2 0.78 4.36 -9.25
N LEU A 3 1.33 5.32 -8.49
CA LEU A 3 2.66 5.15 -7.90
C LEU A 3 2.74 3.90 -7.01
N HIS A 4 1.66 3.56 -6.32
CA HIS A 4 1.62 2.37 -5.45
C HIS A 4 1.83 1.06 -6.21
N ASP A 5 1.25 0.92 -7.41
CA ASP A 5 1.46 -0.26 -8.27
C ASP A 5 2.82 -0.25 -8.97
N ALA A 6 3.26 0.93 -9.42
CA ALA A 6 4.48 1.07 -10.22
C ALA A 6 5.75 0.79 -9.42
N LEU A 7 5.82 1.20 -8.15
CA LEU A 7 7.05 1.14 -7.36
C LEU A 7 7.53 -0.29 -7.07
N PRO A 8 6.66 -1.25 -6.67
CA PRO A 8 7.08 -2.66 -6.56
C PRO A 8 7.57 -3.25 -7.88
N ILE A 9 6.94 -2.86 -9.01
CA ILE A 9 7.33 -3.31 -10.35
C ILE A 9 8.70 -2.76 -10.73
N LEU A 10 8.99 -1.49 -10.43
CA LEU A 10 10.31 -0.88 -10.67
C LEU A 10 11.40 -1.55 -9.83
N MET A 11 11.10 -1.94 -8.59
CA MET A 11 12.03 -2.71 -7.77
C MET A 11 12.27 -4.11 -8.36
N ASP A 12 11.22 -4.82 -8.82
CA ASP A 12 11.35 -6.10 -9.52
C ASP A 12 12.23 -5.97 -10.77
N LEU A 13 12.05 -4.90 -11.54
CA LEU A 13 12.86 -4.62 -12.72
C LEU A 13 14.30 -4.32 -12.34
N GLY A 14 14.52 -3.50 -11.32
CA GLY A 14 15.85 -3.17 -10.80
C GLY A 14 16.62 -4.41 -10.34
N GLU A 15 15.95 -5.34 -9.67
CA GLU A 15 16.52 -6.62 -9.24
C GLU A 15 16.94 -7.46 -10.46
N ARG A 16 16.07 -7.61 -11.46
CA ARG A 16 16.36 -8.35 -12.70
C ARG A 16 17.51 -7.76 -13.51
N LEU A 17 17.59 -6.43 -13.57
CA LEU A 17 18.64 -5.69 -14.29
C LEU A 17 19.90 -5.49 -13.45
N LYS A 18 19.93 -5.96 -12.19
CA LYS A 18 21.03 -5.72 -11.23
C LYS A 18 21.35 -4.22 -11.09
N ASN A 19 20.33 -3.39 -11.09
CA ASN A 19 20.44 -1.93 -11.02
C ASN A 19 20.04 -1.42 -9.62
N SER A 20 21.03 -1.33 -8.72
CA SER A 20 20.82 -0.86 -7.34
C SER A 20 20.26 0.56 -7.28
N LYS A 21 20.71 1.45 -8.16
CA LYS A 21 20.24 2.84 -8.20
C LYS A 21 18.74 2.94 -8.50
N LEU A 22 18.23 2.07 -9.39
CA LEU A 22 16.79 2.00 -9.68
C LEU A 22 16.01 1.51 -8.46
N ILE A 23 16.52 0.48 -7.76
CA ILE A 23 15.92 -0.06 -6.56
C ILE A 23 15.86 0.99 -5.45
N GLU A 24 16.99 1.62 -5.13
CA GLU A 24 17.09 2.66 -4.11
C GLU A 24 16.17 3.84 -4.40
N LYS A 25 16.12 4.27 -5.66
CA LYS A 25 15.22 5.35 -6.09
C LYS A 25 13.76 4.98 -5.93
N ALA A 26 13.37 3.77 -6.33
CA ALA A 26 12.00 3.29 -6.19
C ALA A 26 11.59 3.17 -4.70
N ALA A 27 12.47 2.64 -3.84
CA ALA A 27 12.24 2.54 -2.41
C ALA A 27 12.08 3.93 -1.75
N SER A 28 12.96 4.87 -2.07
CA SER A 28 12.87 6.26 -1.59
C SER A 28 11.57 6.94 -2.02
N ILE A 29 11.13 6.74 -3.27
CA ILE A 29 9.86 7.29 -3.74
C ILE A 29 8.70 6.64 -3.01
N ALA A 30 8.73 5.32 -2.74
CA ALA A 30 7.68 4.63 -1.99
C ALA A 30 7.50 5.24 -0.60
N VAL A 31 8.59 5.43 0.15
CA VAL A 31 8.56 6.07 1.46
C VAL A 31 7.94 7.46 1.39
N ARG A 32 8.45 8.32 0.51
CA ARG A 32 7.94 9.69 0.36
C ARG A 32 6.47 9.74 -0.07
N THR A 33 6.03 8.77 -0.88
CA THR A 33 4.61 8.66 -1.28
C THR A 33 3.73 8.27 -0.09
N ALA A 34 4.19 7.34 0.74
CA ALA A 34 3.48 6.98 1.96
C ALA A 34 3.42 8.12 2.97
N GLU A 35 4.53 8.83 3.19
CA GLU A 35 4.59 10.01 4.07
C GLU A 35 3.60 11.09 3.62
N TYR A 36 3.60 11.41 2.34
CA TYR A 36 2.72 12.42 1.77
C TYR A 36 1.25 11.99 1.82
N GLY A 37 0.97 10.71 1.55
CA GLY A 37 -0.39 10.17 1.48
C GLY A 37 -0.99 9.76 2.82
N TRP A 38 -0.22 9.75 3.91
CA TRP A 38 -0.71 9.29 5.21
C TRP A 38 -1.63 10.31 5.89
N ASP A 39 -2.82 9.87 6.29
CA ASP A 39 -3.70 10.70 7.12
C ASP A 39 -3.18 10.77 8.56
N GLN A 40 -2.64 11.94 8.95
CA GLN A 40 -2.08 12.14 10.29
C GLN A 40 -3.13 12.11 11.40
N LYS A 41 -4.40 12.29 11.07
CA LYS A 41 -5.48 12.33 12.05
C LYS A 41 -6.10 10.96 12.32
N TYR A 42 -6.38 10.21 11.26
CA TYR A 42 -7.12 8.95 11.35
C TYR A 42 -6.32 7.72 10.88
N GLY A 43 -5.10 7.93 10.40
CA GLY A 43 -4.31 6.86 9.82
C GLY A 43 -4.76 6.46 8.41
N GLY A 44 -4.04 5.51 7.83
CA GLY A 44 -4.29 5.05 6.47
C GLY A 44 -3.85 6.02 5.38
N ILE A 45 -3.81 5.54 4.16
CA ILE A 45 -3.34 6.30 3.00
C ILE A 45 -4.56 6.84 2.24
N PHE A 46 -4.58 8.14 1.98
CA PHE A 46 -5.60 8.78 1.16
C PHE A 46 -5.60 8.24 -0.26
N TYR A 47 -6.78 8.17 -0.87
CA TYR A 47 -6.92 7.74 -2.25
C TYR A 47 -6.33 8.77 -3.23
N PHE A 48 -6.68 10.05 -3.07
CA PHE A 48 -6.11 11.15 -3.86
C PHE A 48 -5.71 12.32 -2.98
N LEU A 49 -4.59 12.95 -3.33
CA LEU A 49 -4.19 14.24 -2.78
C LEU A 49 -3.66 15.11 -3.91
N ASP A 50 -3.99 16.39 -3.89
CA ASP A 50 -3.39 17.37 -4.80
C ASP A 50 -2.02 17.78 -4.28
N ARG A 51 -0.99 17.75 -5.14
CA ARG A 51 0.40 18.05 -4.78
C ARG A 51 0.60 19.47 -4.23
N LYS A 52 -0.25 20.40 -4.61
CA LYS A 52 -0.20 21.81 -4.18
C LYS A 52 -1.14 22.08 -3.01
N GLY A 53 -1.87 21.06 -2.52
CA GLY A 53 -2.83 21.20 -1.43
C GLY A 53 -4.19 21.78 -1.82
N TYR A 54 -4.50 21.84 -3.12
CA TYR A 54 -5.83 22.21 -3.56
C TYR A 54 -6.85 21.10 -3.28
N PRO A 55 -8.15 21.44 -3.15
CA PRO A 55 -9.18 20.41 -3.02
C PRO A 55 -9.16 19.46 -4.23
N PRO A 56 -9.07 18.14 -4.03
CA PRO A 56 -9.15 17.19 -5.12
C PRO A 56 -10.50 17.24 -5.83
N GLN A 57 -10.52 16.99 -7.14
CA GLN A 57 -11.76 16.92 -7.92
C GLN A 57 -12.56 15.64 -7.67
N GLN A 58 -11.89 14.56 -7.30
CA GLN A 58 -12.53 13.30 -6.93
C GLN A 58 -13.22 13.44 -5.57
N LEU A 59 -14.53 13.18 -5.54
CA LEU A 59 -15.32 13.29 -4.31
C LEU A 59 -14.91 12.27 -3.25
N GLU A 60 -14.39 11.12 -3.70
CA GLU A 60 -13.90 10.01 -2.87
C GLU A 60 -12.42 10.13 -2.48
N TRP A 61 -11.80 11.30 -2.61
CA TRP A 61 -10.36 11.51 -2.39
C TRP A 61 -9.87 11.09 -1.00
N ASP A 62 -10.68 11.24 0.01
CA ASP A 62 -10.34 10.95 1.41
C ASP A 62 -10.64 9.51 1.85
N GLN A 63 -11.19 8.70 0.95
CA GLN A 63 -11.42 7.28 1.23
C GLN A 63 -10.11 6.51 1.37
N LYS A 64 -10.17 5.42 2.11
CA LYS A 64 -9.07 4.46 2.24
C LYS A 64 -9.43 3.21 1.43
N LEU A 65 -8.60 2.89 0.44
CA LEU A 65 -8.89 1.78 -0.48
C LEU A 65 -7.95 0.59 -0.24
N TRP A 66 -8.49 -0.61 -0.37
CA TRP A 66 -7.78 -1.89 -0.16
C TRP A 66 -6.51 -2.02 -0.99
N TRP A 67 -6.60 -1.67 -2.28
CA TRP A 67 -5.49 -1.85 -3.22
C TRP A 67 -4.32 -0.90 -2.94
N VAL A 68 -4.60 0.33 -2.53
CA VAL A 68 -3.57 1.29 -2.14
C VAL A 68 -2.75 0.74 -0.98
N HIS A 69 -3.41 0.17 0.02
CA HIS A 69 -2.75 -0.34 1.22
C HIS A 69 -1.94 -1.61 0.94
N ILE A 70 -2.50 -2.60 0.22
CA ILE A 70 -1.77 -3.83 -0.07
C ILE A 70 -0.57 -3.60 -1.01
N GLU A 71 -0.70 -2.72 -2.01
CA GLU A 71 0.43 -2.38 -2.89
C GLU A 71 1.53 -1.61 -2.12
N SER A 72 1.13 -0.75 -1.19
CA SER A 72 2.09 -0.08 -0.30
C SER A 72 2.81 -1.06 0.61
N LEU A 73 2.13 -2.07 1.15
CA LEU A 73 2.76 -3.15 1.92
C LEU A 73 3.82 -3.90 1.10
N ILE A 74 3.48 -4.25 -0.16
CA ILE A 74 4.45 -4.90 -1.06
C ILE A 74 5.66 -3.99 -1.28
N ALA A 75 5.43 -2.70 -1.58
CA ALA A 75 6.49 -1.74 -1.87
C ALA A 75 7.45 -1.58 -0.67
N MET A 76 6.90 -1.41 0.53
CA MET A 76 7.68 -1.21 1.75
C MET A 76 8.49 -2.45 2.12
N LEU A 77 7.85 -3.62 2.14
CA LEU A 77 8.54 -4.84 2.52
C LEU A 77 9.64 -5.22 1.51
N LYS A 78 9.35 -5.04 0.21
CA LYS A 78 10.34 -5.27 -0.84
C LYS A 78 11.47 -4.22 -0.79
N GLY A 79 11.14 -2.96 -0.53
CA GLY A 79 12.13 -1.91 -0.33
C GLY A 79 13.10 -2.27 0.81
N TYR A 80 12.59 -2.72 1.95
CA TYR A 80 13.41 -3.20 3.04
C TYR A 80 14.28 -4.39 2.63
N GLN A 81 13.69 -5.43 2.01
CA GLN A 81 14.42 -6.62 1.57
C GLN A 81 15.59 -6.29 0.65
N LEU A 82 15.43 -5.35 -0.27
CA LEU A 82 16.44 -5.07 -1.31
C LEU A 82 17.45 -4.00 -0.91
N THR A 83 17.12 -3.15 0.07
CA THR A 83 17.97 -2.00 0.43
C THR A 83 18.41 -2.00 1.89
N GLY A 84 17.79 -2.79 2.76
CA GLY A 84 17.99 -2.72 4.21
C GLY A 84 17.42 -1.46 4.86
N SER A 85 16.57 -0.68 4.16
CA SER A 85 16.04 0.60 4.66
C SER A 85 15.10 0.40 5.85
N GLU A 86 15.55 0.75 7.05
CA GLU A 86 14.74 0.74 8.28
C GLU A 86 13.48 1.62 8.17
N GLU A 87 13.53 2.62 7.31
CA GLU A 87 12.39 3.49 7.06
C GLU A 87 11.28 2.75 6.30
N CYS A 88 11.65 1.92 5.31
CA CYS A 88 10.72 1.01 4.65
C CYS A 88 10.10 0.03 5.66
N LEU A 89 10.89 -0.53 6.57
CA LEU A 89 10.39 -1.45 7.59
C LEU A 89 9.41 -0.77 8.55
N ARG A 90 9.71 0.43 9.01
CA ARG A 90 8.79 1.22 9.87
C ARG A 90 7.47 1.51 9.16
N TRP A 91 7.52 1.92 7.90
CA TRP A 91 6.32 2.17 7.12
C TRP A 91 5.53 0.89 6.84
N PHE A 92 6.21 -0.22 6.58
CA PHE A 92 5.55 -1.53 6.48
C PHE A 92 4.76 -1.84 7.74
N GLY A 93 5.37 -1.73 8.92
CA GLY A 93 4.70 -1.98 10.21
C GLY A 93 3.48 -1.09 10.40
N ARG A 94 3.62 0.21 10.16
CA ARG A 94 2.55 1.19 10.32
C ARG A 94 1.35 0.95 9.38
N ILE A 95 1.62 0.67 8.11
CA ILE A 95 0.58 0.36 7.13
C ILE A 95 -0.06 -0.99 7.44
N HIS A 96 0.74 -1.99 7.84
CA HIS A 96 0.26 -3.31 8.21
C HIS A 96 -0.73 -3.25 9.39
N GLU A 97 -0.35 -2.58 10.48
CA GLU A 97 -1.22 -2.40 11.65
C GLU A 97 -2.57 -1.79 11.25
N TYR A 98 -2.54 -0.64 10.57
CA TYR A 98 -3.75 0.01 10.07
C TYR A 98 -4.59 -0.92 9.19
N THR A 99 -3.95 -1.63 8.26
CA THR A 99 -4.65 -2.47 7.30
C THR A 99 -5.38 -3.63 7.97
N TRP A 100 -4.72 -4.29 8.90
CA TRP A 100 -5.32 -5.41 9.63
C TRP A 100 -6.40 -4.99 10.63
N GLU A 101 -6.29 -3.80 11.18
CA GLU A 101 -7.30 -3.25 12.06
C GLU A 101 -8.60 -2.88 11.33
N HIS A 102 -8.48 -2.23 10.16
CA HIS A 102 -9.61 -1.58 9.51
C HIS A 102 -10.20 -2.34 8.32
N PHE A 103 -9.38 -3.03 7.52
CA PHE A 103 -9.86 -3.72 6.30
C PHE A 103 -10.29 -5.16 6.55
N LYS A 104 -9.71 -5.83 7.55
CA LYS A 104 -10.00 -7.23 7.81
C LYS A 104 -11.43 -7.40 8.33
N ASP A 105 -12.23 -8.23 7.65
CA ASP A 105 -13.45 -8.75 8.23
C ASP A 105 -13.11 -9.86 9.25
N ARG A 106 -13.66 -9.75 10.44
CA ARG A 106 -13.39 -10.70 11.54
C ARG A 106 -14.32 -11.92 11.51
N GLU A 107 -15.45 -11.81 10.81
CA GLU A 107 -16.43 -12.87 10.72
C GLU A 107 -16.24 -13.71 9.46
N TYR A 108 -16.09 -13.07 8.31
CA TYR A 108 -15.90 -13.74 7.02
C TYR A 108 -14.57 -13.36 6.40
N PRO A 109 -13.68 -14.33 6.06
CA PRO A 109 -12.38 -14.04 5.45
C PRO A 109 -12.50 -13.15 4.20
N GLU A 110 -11.54 -12.31 3.99
CA GLU A 110 -11.37 -11.29 2.96
C GLU A 110 -11.45 -9.88 3.57
N TRP A 111 -10.85 -8.94 2.90
CA TRP A 111 -10.87 -7.53 3.29
C TRP A 111 -12.08 -6.80 2.70
N PHE A 112 -12.62 -5.86 3.45
CA PHE A 112 -13.46 -4.81 2.87
C PHE A 112 -12.67 -4.00 1.86
N GLY A 113 -13.36 -3.41 0.87
CA GLY A 113 -12.69 -2.66 -0.19
C GLY A 113 -12.57 -1.17 0.09
N TYR A 114 -13.55 -0.62 0.77
CA TYR A 114 -13.77 0.82 0.84
C TYR A 114 -14.05 1.23 2.28
N LEU A 115 -13.16 2.08 2.81
CA LEU A 115 -13.35 2.70 4.12
C LEU A 115 -13.54 4.20 3.93
N ASN A 116 -14.31 4.82 4.83
CA ASN A 116 -14.36 6.28 4.92
C ASN A 116 -13.03 6.83 5.50
N ARG A 117 -12.92 8.13 5.61
CA ARG A 117 -11.72 8.77 6.15
C ARG A 117 -11.37 8.30 7.55
N GLN A 118 -12.38 8.03 8.39
CA GLN A 118 -12.22 7.58 9.79
C GLN A 118 -11.77 6.13 9.92
N GLY A 119 -11.75 5.37 8.81
CA GLY A 119 -11.38 3.96 8.80
C GLY A 119 -12.56 3.02 9.02
N GLU A 120 -13.80 3.52 8.96
CA GLU A 120 -15.01 2.70 9.07
C GLU A 120 -15.43 2.15 7.70
N VAL A 121 -16.02 0.97 7.68
CA VAL A 121 -16.47 0.31 6.44
C VAL A 121 -17.55 1.15 5.75
N LEU A 122 -17.21 1.69 4.59
CA LEU A 122 -18.12 2.49 3.78
C LEU A 122 -19.05 1.63 2.93
N LEU A 123 -18.52 0.56 2.36
CA LEU A 123 -19.28 -0.43 1.60
C LEU A 123 -18.96 -1.84 2.13
N PRO A 124 -19.94 -2.59 2.60
CA PRO A 124 -19.73 -3.95 3.15
C PRO A 124 -19.43 -5.00 2.06
N LEU A 125 -19.21 -4.57 0.84
CA LEU A 125 -18.88 -5.42 -0.30
C LEU A 125 -17.41 -5.83 -0.27
N LYS A 126 -17.15 -7.12 -0.42
CA LYS A 126 -15.81 -7.70 -0.53
C LYS A 126 -15.38 -7.97 -1.95
N GLY A 127 -16.29 -7.90 -2.89
CA GLY A 127 -16.05 -8.01 -4.33
C GLY A 127 -16.91 -7.01 -5.08
N GLY A 128 -16.54 -6.68 -6.31
CA GLY A 128 -17.28 -5.73 -7.13
C GLY A 128 -16.58 -5.43 -8.45
N LYS A 129 -17.05 -4.41 -9.15
CA LYS A 129 -16.50 -4.03 -10.45
C LYS A 129 -14.99 -3.79 -10.41
N TRP A 130 -14.47 -3.21 -9.32
CA TRP A 130 -13.07 -2.82 -9.19
C TRP A 130 -12.27 -3.73 -8.25
N LYS A 131 -12.93 -4.34 -7.27
CA LYS A 131 -12.30 -5.25 -6.32
C LYS A 131 -12.55 -6.70 -6.72
N GLY A 132 -11.59 -7.29 -7.40
CA GLY A 132 -11.53 -8.73 -7.69
C GLY A 132 -10.46 -9.42 -6.87
N CYS A 133 -10.14 -10.67 -7.21
CA CYS A 133 -9.15 -11.50 -6.53
C CYS A 133 -7.69 -11.19 -6.94
N PHE A 134 -7.40 -10.00 -7.44
CA PHE A 134 -6.05 -9.64 -7.91
C PHE A 134 -5.17 -9.06 -6.81
N HIS A 135 -5.53 -7.89 -6.25
CA HIS A 135 -4.62 -7.14 -5.37
C HIS A 135 -4.36 -7.87 -4.05
N VAL A 136 -5.42 -8.27 -3.32
CA VAL A 136 -5.26 -8.84 -1.97
C VAL A 136 -4.55 -10.20 -2.01
N PRO A 137 -5.01 -11.23 -2.77
CA PRO A 137 -4.32 -12.53 -2.78
C PRO A 137 -2.90 -12.44 -3.31
N ARG A 138 -2.68 -11.68 -4.40
CA ARG A 138 -1.34 -11.47 -4.94
C ARG A 138 -0.44 -10.73 -3.95
N GLY A 139 -0.96 -9.70 -3.31
CA GLY A 139 -0.20 -8.90 -2.37
C GLY A 139 0.20 -9.69 -1.12
N LEU A 140 -0.72 -10.44 -0.54
CA LEU A 140 -0.43 -11.32 0.59
C LEU A 140 0.61 -12.38 0.22
N TYR A 141 0.47 -13.01 -0.96
CA TYR A 141 1.45 -13.96 -1.45
C TYR A 141 2.84 -13.33 -1.63
N LYS A 142 2.92 -12.13 -2.25
CA LYS A 142 4.20 -11.42 -2.41
C LYS A 142 4.82 -11.05 -1.07
N CYS A 143 4.05 -10.53 -0.12
CA CYS A 143 4.55 -10.23 1.22
C CYS A 143 5.05 -11.49 1.93
N TRP A 144 4.28 -12.57 1.89
CA TRP A 144 4.70 -13.85 2.46
C TRP A 144 6.02 -14.34 1.86
N LYS A 145 6.14 -14.39 0.51
CA LYS A 145 7.39 -14.82 -0.15
C LYS A 145 8.58 -13.89 0.12
N THR A 146 8.33 -12.62 0.42
CA THR A 146 9.39 -11.70 0.83
C THR A 146 9.82 -11.95 2.27
N LEU A 147 8.88 -12.19 3.18
CA LEU A 147 9.16 -12.53 4.57
C LEU A 147 9.95 -13.84 4.70
N GLU A 148 9.62 -14.87 3.89
CA GLU A 148 10.40 -16.12 3.85
C GLU A 148 11.88 -15.91 3.48
N LYS A 149 12.18 -14.90 2.68
CA LYS A 149 13.57 -14.57 2.30
C LYS A 149 14.30 -13.74 3.37
N LEU A 150 13.57 -13.13 4.30
CA LEU A 150 14.12 -12.33 5.38
C LEU A 150 14.32 -13.13 6.68
N ALA A 151 13.66 -14.30 6.80
CA ALA A 151 13.80 -15.21 7.92
C ALA A 151 15.05 -16.10 7.79
#